data_ca847cefde6ed4828a630dd10fc7d0d0
#
_entry.id   ca847cefde6ed4828a630dd10fc7d0d0
#
_cell.length_a   1.000
_cell.length_b   1.000
_cell.length_c   1.000
_cell.angle_alpha   90.00
_cell.angle_beta   90.00
_cell.angle_gamma   90.00
#
_symmetry.space_group_name_H-M   'P 1'
#
loop_
_entity.id
_entity.type
_entity.pdbx_description
1 polymer ?
#
loop_
_entity_poly.entity_id
_entity_poly.type
_entity_poly.pdbx_seq_one_letter_code
_entity_poly.pdbx_strand_id
1 'polypeptide(L)'
;MKKGQIFEGIIERVDFPNKGLVKVEEEGKDARYVTVKNAVPGQKVRFIINKFKKGNAEGRLLEVLENSSLETRKPVCSIFPACGGCMYQTMPYEEQMKMKEGQIRRIMDEAVDGEYLFEGVKASPKEFAYRNKMEFSFGDEYKDGPLSLGLHKKGSTYDVLTASDCKLVHKDMNKILVCVLEYFKERKVSYYKKMQHVGYLRHLLLRRGDTTGEILVNLVTTTQEEHDLSELTEQLLQLPLEGKIVGILHILNDSLSDVVKSDET
;
A
#
# COMPACT_ATOMS: atom_id res chain seq x y z
N MET A 1 -21.35 -4.88 23.61
CA MET A 1 -20.24 -5.04 22.64
C MET A 1 -18.99 -5.54 23.35
N LYS A 2 -18.35 -6.63 22.86
CA LYS A 2 -17.13 -7.27 23.43
C LYS A 2 -16.17 -7.66 22.31
N LYS A 3 -14.86 -7.78 22.62
CA LYS A 3 -13.86 -8.30 21.68
C LYS A 3 -14.26 -9.70 21.18
N GLY A 4 -14.13 -9.94 19.89
CA GLY A 4 -14.50 -11.19 19.22
C GLY A 4 -15.96 -11.26 18.73
N GLN A 5 -16.82 -10.32 19.10
CA GLN A 5 -18.18 -10.27 18.55
C GLN A 5 -18.16 -9.80 17.09
N ILE A 6 -19.05 -10.40 16.29
CA ILE A 6 -19.23 -10.06 14.88
C ILE A 6 -20.51 -9.23 14.74
N PHE A 7 -20.43 -8.19 13.93
CA PHE A 7 -21.52 -7.30 13.59
C PHE A 7 -21.60 -7.08 12.10
N GLU A 8 -22.75 -6.64 11.65
CA GLU A 8 -23.00 -6.12 10.30
C GLU A 8 -23.50 -4.68 10.42
N GLY A 9 -23.18 -3.87 9.42
CA GLY A 9 -23.67 -2.50 9.38
C GLY A 9 -23.18 -1.76 8.14
N ILE A 10 -23.69 -0.55 7.96
CA ILE A 10 -23.34 0.31 6.82
C ILE A 10 -22.24 1.28 7.28
N ILE A 11 -21.24 1.46 6.43
CA ILE A 11 -20.23 2.50 6.61
C ILE A 11 -20.89 3.84 6.32
N GLU A 12 -21.21 4.60 7.34
CA GLU A 12 -21.87 5.90 7.18
C GLU A 12 -20.92 6.94 6.57
N ARG A 13 -19.68 6.94 7.01
CA ARG A 13 -18.63 7.81 6.48
C ARG A 13 -17.24 7.21 6.72
N VAL A 14 -16.24 7.77 6.05
CA VAL A 14 -14.83 7.44 6.28
C VAL A 14 -14.10 8.70 6.75
N ASP A 15 -13.54 8.66 7.95
CA ASP A 15 -12.71 9.73 8.49
C ASP A 15 -11.23 9.50 8.14
N PHE A 16 -10.45 10.57 8.17
CA PHE A 16 -9.02 10.52 7.88
C PHE A 16 -8.24 9.66 8.90
N PRO A 17 -7.26 8.88 8.46
CA PRO A 17 -6.80 8.68 7.08
C PRO A 17 -7.60 7.60 6.33
N ASN A 18 -8.34 6.75 6.98
CA ASN A 18 -9.15 5.67 6.41
C ASN A 18 -9.88 4.91 7.53
N LYS A 19 -10.67 5.63 8.30
CA LYS A 19 -11.45 5.13 9.43
C LYS A 19 -12.93 5.14 9.06
N GLY A 20 -13.43 4.03 8.49
CA GLY A 20 -14.85 3.85 8.26
C GLY A 20 -15.61 3.80 9.59
N LEU A 21 -16.67 4.56 9.72
CA LEU A 21 -17.53 4.57 10.91
C LEU A 21 -18.81 3.80 10.62
N VAL A 22 -19.08 2.80 11.46
CA VAL A 22 -20.30 2.00 11.44
C VAL A 22 -21.05 2.27 12.72
N LYS A 23 -22.31 2.68 12.61
CA LYS A 23 -23.23 2.74 13.75
C LYS A 23 -23.73 1.34 14.07
N VAL A 24 -23.57 0.91 15.31
CA VAL A 24 -24.07 -0.38 15.81
C VAL A 24 -25.09 -0.11 16.91
N GLU A 25 -26.27 -0.67 16.74
CA GLU A 25 -27.36 -0.61 17.71
C GLU A 25 -27.51 -2.00 18.34
N GLU A 26 -27.43 -2.07 19.65
CA GLU A 26 -27.72 -3.28 20.43
C GLU A 26 -28.98 -3.04 21.25
N GLU A 27 -29.88 -3.99 21.32
CA GLU A 27 -31.11 -3.89 22.07
C GLU A 27 -30.87 -3.50 23.54
N GLY A 28 -31.54 -2.47 24.00
CA GLY A 28 -31.42 -1.95 25.38
C GLY A 28 -30.15 -1.19 25.69
N LYS A 29 -29.39 -0.78 24.66
CA LYS A 29 -28.16 0.04 24.80
C LYS A 29 -28.15 1.22 23.84
N ASP A 30 -27.42 2.27 24.22
CA ASP A 30 -27.16 3.38 23.31
C ASP A 30 -26.39 2.93 22.07
N ALA A 31 -26.74 3.50 20.92
CA ALA A 31 -26.02 3.31 19.68
C ALA A 31 -24.55 3.72 19.83
N ARG A 32 -23.65 2.95 19.24
CA ARG A 32 -22.19 3.21 19.29
C ARG A 32 -21.57 3.15 17.94
N TYR A 33 -20.55 4.00 17.72
CA TYR A 33 -19.74 3.94 16.52
C TYR A 33 -18.57 2.96 16.69
N VAL A 34 -18.37 2.16 15.65
CA VAL A 34 -17.21 1.26 15.51
C VAL A 34 -16.39 1.73 14.34
N THR A 35 -15.07 1.89 14.56
CA THR A 35 -14.13 2.20 13.49
C THR A 35 -13.72 0.94 12.76
N VAL A 36 -14.03 0.84 11.47
CA VAL A 36 -13.63 -0.27 10.58
C VAL A 36 -12.74 0.28 9.47
N LYS A 37 -11.48 -0.15 9.44
CA LYS A 37 -10.52 0.27 8.39
C LYS A 37 -10.78 -0.48 7.08
N ASN A 38 -10.29 0.11 5.98
CA ASN A 38 -10.30 -0.50 4.64
C ASN A 38 -11.70 -0.65 4.04
N ALA A 39 -12.59 0.27 4.33
CA ALA A 39 -13.95 0.28 3.81
C ALA A 39 -14.24 1.58 3.03
N VAL A 40 -15.27 1.54 2.21
CA VAL A 40 -15.76 2.67 1.41
C VAL A 40 -17.08 3.16 2.02
N PRO A 41 -17.36 4.48 2.04
CA PRO A 41 -18.64 5.00 2.50
C PRO A 41 -19.81 4.36 1.75
N GLY A 42 -20.86 3.96 2.45
CA GLY A 42 -22.05 3.33 1.88
C GLY A 42 -21.94 1.79 1.71
N GLN A 43 -20.78 1.17 1.91
CA GLN A 43 -20.69 -0.29 1.94
C GLN A 43 -21.44 -0.88 3.13
N LYS A 44 -22.15 -1.97 2.92
CA LYS A 44 -22.60 -2.86 4.00
C LYS A 44 -21.54 -3.90 4.26
N VAL A 45 -21.07 -3.97 5.49
CA VAL A 45 -19.91 -4.77 5.86
C VAL A 45 -20.20 -5.68 7.04
N ARG A 46 -19.50 -6.83 7.07
CA ARG A 46 -19.37 -7.70 8.24
C ARG A 46 -17.99 -7.49 8.84
N PHE A 47 -17.93 -7.29 10.15
CA PHE A 47 -16.68 -7.03 10.86
C PHE A 47 -16.68 -7.65 12.25
N ILE A 48 -15.49 -7.91 12.78
CA ILE A 48 -15.26 -8.45 14.11
C ILE A 48 -14.63 -7.38 15.00
N ILE A 49 -15.14 -7.22 16.24
CA ILE A 49 -14.54 -6.32 17.22
C ILE A 49 -13.17 -6.86 17.63
N ASN A 50 -12.11 -6.14 17.31
CA ASN A 50 -10.75 -6.51 17.68
C ASN A 50 -10.25 -5.74 18.91
N LYS A 51 -10.78 -4.54 19.17
CA LYS A 51 -10.43 -3.72 20.33
C LYS A 51 -11.64 -2.96 20.84
N PHE A 52 -11.80 -2.95 22.16
CA PHE A 52 -12.79 -2.15 22.85
C PHE A 52 -12.16 -1.58 24.11
N LYS A 53 -11.95 -0.27 24.17
CA LYS A 53 -11.31 0.41 25.30
C LYS A 53 -11.86 1.84 25.45
N LYS A 54 -12.25 2.21 26.69
CA LYS A 54 -12.71 3.57 27.04
C LYS A 54 -13.81 4.11 26.09
N GLY A 55 -14.79 3.26 25.74
CA GLY A 55 -15.89 3.66 24.85
C GLY A 55 -15.59 3.61 23.36
N ASN A 56 -14.31 3.52 22.95
CA ASN A 56 -13.91 3.40 21.57
C ASN A 56 -13.87 1.93 21.13
N ALA A 57 -14.53 1.63 20.02
CA ALA A 57 -14.56 0.31 19.41
C ALA A 57 -13.84 0.33 18.05
N GLU A 58 -12.93 -0.62 17.86
CA GLU A 58 -12.28 -0.85 16.57
C GLU A 58 -12.65 -2.25 16.06
N GLY A 59 -13.08 -2.32 14.82
CA GLY A 59 -13.43 -3.56 14.13
C GLY A 59 -12.44 -3.85 13.00
N ARG A 60 -12.22 -5.13 12.75
CA ARG A 60 -11.53 -5.62 11.56
C ARG A 60 -12.57 -6.08 10.54
N LEU A 61 -12.51 -5.51 9.35
CA LEU A 61 -13.33 -5.91 8.21
C LEU A 61 -13.12 -7.41 7.92
N LEU A 62 -14.20 -8.16 7.84
CA LEU A 62 -14.20 -9.56 7.42
C LEU A 62 -14.64 -9.68 5.97
N GLU A 63 -15.73 -9.00 5.61
CA GLU A 63 -16.38 -9.14 4.31
C GLU A 63 -17.15 -7.87 3.95
N VAL A 64 -17.18 -7.53 2.67
CA VAL A 64 -18.11 -6.56 2.10
C VAL A 64 -19.33 -7.33 1.60
N LEU A 65 -20.47 -7.11 2.23
CA LEU A 65 -21.72 -7.80 1.91
C LEU A 65 -22.43 -7.16 0.72
N GLU A 66 -22.39 -5.82 0.67
CA GLU A 66 -22.97 -5.03 -0.41
C GLU A 66 -22.02 -3.88 -0.73
N ASN A 67 -21.73 -3.70 -2.01
CA ASN A 67 -20.91 -2.58 -2.48
C ASN A 67 -21.64 -1.25 -2.30
N SER A 68 -20.87 -0.18 -2.15
CA SER A 68 -21.40 1.17 -2.13
C SER A 68 -21.89 1.59 -3.52
N SER A 69 -22.93 2.44 -3.58
CA SER A 69 -23.34 3.09 -4.82
C SER A 69 -22.26 4.01 -5.42
N LEU A 70 -21.24 4.37 -4.63
CA LEU A 70 -20.06 5.12 -5.10
C LEU A 70 -19.05 4.23 -5.85
N GLU A 71 -19.16 2.92 -5.77
CA GLU A 71 -18.23 1.98 -6.38
C GLU A 71 -18.68 1.60 -7.80
N THR A 72 -18.58 2.56 -8.72
CA THR A 72 -19.04 2.42 -10.10
C THR A 72 -17.95 2.05 -11.10
N ARG A 73 -16.69 1.91 -10.64
CA ARG A 73 -15.53 1.57 -11.48
C ARG A 73 -15.05 0.13 -11.23
N LYS A 74 -14.57 -0.50 -12.30
CA LYS A 74 -13.79 -1.73 -12.17
C LYS A 74 -12.34 -1.39 -11.81
N PRO A 75 -11.72 -2.09 -10.85
CA PRO A 75 -10.30 -1.90 -10.56
C PRO A 75 -9.44 -2.17 -11.79
N VAL A 76 -8.41 -1.35 -11.99
CA VAL A 76 -7.46 -1.51 -13.10
C VAL A 76 -6.22 -2.32 -12.72
N CYS A 77 -6.02 -2.58 -11.44
CA CYS A 77 -4.89 -3.33 -10.90
C CYS A 77 -5.31 -4.77 -10.59
N SER A 78 -4.55 -5.74 -11.08
CA SER A 78 -4.84 -7.18 -10.95
C SER A 78 -4.79 -7.71 -9.50
N ILE A 79 -3.99 -7.06 -8.64
CA ILE A 79 -3.83 -7.46 -7.22
C ILE A 79 -4.71 -6.64 -6.26
N PHE A 80 -5.62 -5.80 -6.78
CA PHE A 80 -6.64 -5.16 -5.96
C PHE A 80 -7.79 -6.14 -5.68
N PRO A 81 -8.39 -6.17 -4.48
CA PRO A 81 -8.15 -5.32 -3.31
C PRO A 81 -7.13 -5.87 -2.32
N ALA A 82 -6.41 -6.94 -2.64
CA ALA A 82 -5.50 -7.63 -1.72
C ALA A 82 -4.27 -6.79 -1.34
N CYS A 83 -3.76 -5.99 -2.28
CA CYS A 83 -2.61 -5.11 -2.05
C CYS A 83 -2.94 -3.96 -1.10
N GLY A 84 -2.02 -3.68 -0.15
CA GLY A 84 -2.14 -2.57 0.81
C GLY A 84 -1.94 -1.17 0.20
N GLY A 85 -1.47 -1.07 -1.05
CA GLY A 85 -1.12 0.21 -1.68
C GLY A 85 -2.30 1.05 -2.14
N CYS A 86 -3.49 0.47 -2.40
CA CYS A 86 -4.67 1.16 -2.90
C CYS A 86 -5.92 0.82 -2.11
N MET A 87 -6.79 1.83 -1.93
CA MET A 87 -8.02 1.68 -1.16
C MET A 87 -9.29 1.88 -2.00
N TYR A 88 -9.28 2.78 -2.96
CA TYR A 88 -10.48 3.34 -3.57
C TYR A 88 -10.53 3.17 -5.09
N GLN A 89 -9.91 2.12 -5.66
CA GLN A 89 -9.92 1.93 -7.13
C GLN A 89 -11.32 1.68 -7.71
N THR A 90 -12.25 1.24 -6.89
CA THR A 90 -13.67 1.03 -7.27
C THR A 90 -14.47 2.32 -7.33
N MET A 91 -13.96 3.42 -6.72
CA MET A 91 -14.60 4.73 -6.74
C MET A 91 -14.05 5.60 -7.88
N PRO A 92 -14.90 6.37 -8.61
CA PRO A 92 -14.43 7.44 -9.49
C PRO A 92 -13.54 8.44 -8.75
N TYR A 93 -12.58 9.02 -9.46
CA TYR A 93 -11.62 9.95 -8.83
C TYR A 93 -12.30 11.18 -8.24
N GLU A 94 -13.34 11.69 -8.89
CA GLU A 94 -14.15 12.80 -8.40
C GLU A 94 -14.81 12.50 -7.04
N GLU A 95 -15.31 11.28 -6.86
CA GLU A 95 -15.90 10.84 -5.59
C GLU A 95 -14.84 10.68 -4.50
N GLN A 96 -13.64 10.21 -4.86
CA GLN A 96 -12.50 10.20 -3.95
C GLN A 96 -12.12 11.61 -3.49
N MET A 97 -12.16 12.59 -4.39
CA MET A 97 -11.88 13.99 -4.09
C MET A 97 -12.92 14.60 -3.16
N LYS A 98 -14.22 14.40 -3.45
CA LYS A 98 -15.33 14.85 -2.58
C LYS A 98 -15.21 14.26 -1.16
N MET A 99 -14.91 12.96 -1.07
CA MET A 99 -14.70 12.30 0.23
C MET A 99 -13.55 12.93 1.01
N LYS A 100 -12.40 13.15 0.37
CA LYS A 100 -11.23 13.78 0.98
C LYS A 100 -11.49 15.22 1.38
N GLU A 101 -12.21 15.97 0.55
CA GLU A 101 -12.64 17.34 0.87
C GLU A 101 -13.47 17.35 2.17
N GLY A 102 -14.48 16.48 2.27
CA GLY A 102 -15.29 16.36 3.48
C GLY A 102 -14.48 15.94 4.71
N GLN A 103 -13.45 15.12 4.55
CA GLN A 103 -12.52 14.75 5.64
C GLN A 103 -11.74 15.97 6.13
N ILE A 104 -11.18 16.75 5.21
CA ILE A 104 -10.36 17.93 5.55
C ILE A 104 -11.22 19.00 6.19
N ARG A 105 -12.42 19.27 5.64
CA ARG A 105 -13.37 20.24 6.24
C ARG A 105 -13.66 19.90 7.69
N ARG A 106 -13.99 18.64 8.01
CA ARG A 106 -14.25 18.22 9.39
C ARG A 106 -13.06 18.45 10.32
N ILE A 107 -11.85 18.14 9.84
CA ILE A 107 -10.63 18.37 10.62
C ILE A 107 -10.42 19.87 10.88
N MET A 108 -10.67 20.70 9.87
CA MET A 108 -10.54 22.15 10.00
C MET A 108 -11.62 22.72 10.92
N ASP A 109 -12.86 22.29 10.78
CA ASP A 109 -13.99 22.72 11.61
C ASP A 109 -13.77 22.38 13.11
N GLU A 110 -13.08 21.26 13.39
CA GLU A 110 -12.72 20.85 14.75
C GLU A 110 -11.50 21.59 15.30
N ALA A 111 -10.61 22.08 14.45
CA ALA A 111 -9.32 22.63 14.84
C ALA A 111 -9.27 24.18 14.83
N VAL A 112 -10.15 24.81 14.09
CA VAL A 112 -10.16 26.28 13.90
C VAL A 112 -11.38 26.90 14.58
N ASP A 113 -11.14 27.74 15.54
CA ASP A 113 -12.18 28.58 16.16
C ASP A 113 -12.45 29.82 15.27
N GLY A 114 -13.65 29.95 14.75
CA GLY A 114 -14.09 31.08 13.92
C GLY A 114 -14.23 30.76 12.44
N GLU A 115 -14.51 31.78 11.64
CA GLU A 115 -14.70 31.67 10.20
C GLU A 115 -13.37 31.50 9.48
N TYR A 116 -13.33 30.61 8.47
CA TYR A 116 -12.20 30.44 7.56
C TYR A 116 -12.67 30.22 6.12
N LEU A 117 -11.87 30.63 5.17
CA LEU A 117 -12.12 30.38 3.75
C LEU A 117 -11.52 29.03 3.36
N PHE A 118 -12.38 28.10 2.98
CA PHE A 118 -11.94 26.82 2.42
C PHE A 118 -11.97 26.87 0.88
N GLU A 119 -10.80 26.92 0.27
CA GLU A 119 -10.66 27.06 -1.20
C GLU A 119 -10.87 25.74 -1.97
N GLY A 120 -11.16 24.64 -1.28
CA GLY A 120 -11.35 23.33 -1.88
C GLY A 120 -10.10 22.45 -1.89
N VAL A 121 -10.18 21.30 -2.57
CA VAL A 121 -9.08 20.35 -2.74
C VAL A 121 -8.66 20.32 -4.20
N LYS A 122 -7.39 20.64 -4.48
CA LYS A 122 -6.85 20.61 -5.83
C LYS A 122 -6.62 19.18 -6.29
N ALA A 123 -7.25 18.80 -7.41
CA ALA A 123 -7.07 17.50 -8.03
C ALA A 123 -5.64 17.28 -8.56
N SER A 124 -5.18 16.04 -8.53
CA SER A 124 -3.95 15.66 -9.24
C SER A 124 -4.20 15.67 -10.76
N PRO A 125 -3.27 16.18 -11.57
CA PRO A 125 -3.38 16.10 -13.03
C PRO A 125 -3.31 14.66 -13.56
N LYS A 126 -2.79 13.72 -12.76
CA LYS A 126 -2.69 12.30 -13.09
C LYS A 126 -3.40 11.48 -12.03
N GLU A 127 -4.31 10.61 -12.44
CA GLU A 127 -4.99 9.67 -11.54
C GLU A 127 -4.11 8.46 -11.24
N PHE A 128 -3.31 8.05 -12.22
CA PHE A 128 -2.35 6.94 -12.15
C PHE A 128 -0.95 7.40 -12.54
N ALA A 129 0.04 6.55 -12.34
CA ALA A 129 1.46 6.80 -12.65
C ALA A 129 2.00 8.12 -12.05
N TYR A 130 1.48 8.53 -10.90
CA TYR A 130 1.87 9.78 -10.24
C TYR A 130 2.99 9.61 -9.21
N ARG A 131 3.32 8.36 -8.83
CA ARG A 131 4.37 8.09 -7.85
C ARG A 131 5.75 8.12 -8.51
N ASN A 132 6.59 9.00 -8.00
CA ASN A 132 7.99 9.16 -8.44
C ASN A 132 8.97 8.30 -7.64
N LYS A 133 8.54 7.77 -6.49
CA LYS A 133 9.29 6.84 -5.64
C LYS A 133 8.44 5.65 -5.30
N MET A 134 8.99 4.45 -5.44
CA MET A 134 8.39 3.24 -4.90
C MET A 134 9.47 2.35 -4.29
N GLU A 135 9.15 1.84 -3.12
CA GLU A 135 9.93 0.84 -2.41
C GLU A 135 9.16 -0.46 -2.45
N PHE A 136 9.70 -1.41 -3.18
CA PHE A 136 9.18 -2.77 -3.27
C PHE A 136 9.95 -3.68 -2.33
N SER A 137 9.24 -4.54 -1.61
CA SER A 137 9.85 -5.52 -0.71
C SER A 137 10.00 -6.85 -1.42
N PHE A 138 11.12 -7.54 -1.17
CA PHE A 138 11.24 -8.96 -1.45
C PHE A 138 10.55 -9.77 -0.36
N GLY A 139 9.95 -10.91 -0.72
CA GLY A 139 9.25 -11.77 0.20
C GLY A 139 8.60 -12.95 -0.50
N ASP A 140 7.56 -13.48 0.11
CA ASP A 140 6.65 -14.46 -0.48
C ASP A 140 5.19 -14.05 -0.26
N GLU A 141 4.28 -14.56 -1.09
CA GLU A 141 2.85 -14.28 -0.97
C GLU A 141 2.21 -15.10 0.17
N TYR A 142 2.79 -16.24 0.46
CA TYR A 142 2.42 -17.16 1.52
C TYR A 142 3.67 -17.90 1.98
N LYS A 143 3.69 -18.33 3.22
CA LYS A 143 4.84 -18.99 3.84
C LYS A 143 5.46 -20.08 2.94
N ASP A 144 6.76 -19.94 2.69
CA ASP A 144 7.57 -20.81 1.84
C ASP A 144 7.09 -20.88 0.36
N GLY A 145 6.39 -19.83 -0.10
CA GLY A 145 6.00 -19.64 -1.48
C GLY A 145 7.17 -19.19 -2.38
N PRO A 146 6.92 -19.02 -3.68
CA PRO A 146 7.93 -18.51 -4.60
C PRO A 146 8.33 -17.07 -4.26
N LEU A 147 9.56 -16.70 -4.62
CA LEU A 147 10.06 -15.34 -4.47
C LEU A 147 9.10 -14.34 -5.14
N SER A 148 8.69 -13.34 -4.37
CA SER A 148 7.85 -12.23 -4.80
C SER A 148 8.60 -10.91 -4.61
N LEU A 149 8.29 -9.93 -5.46
CA LEU A 149 8.80 -8.57 -5.33
C LEU A 149 7.64 -7.59 -5.53
N GLY A 150 7.32 -6.81 -4.51
CA GLY A 150 6.20 -5.91 -4.61
C GLY A 150 5.77 -5.27 -3.30
N LEU A 151 4.49 -5.30 -3.01
CA LEU A 151 3.90 -4.59 -1.89
C LEU A 151 3.22 -5.56 -0.91
N HIS A 152 3.23 -5.18 0.37
CA HIS A 152 2.59 -5.99 1.39
C HIS A 152 1.09 -6.14 1.16
N LYS A 153 0.60 -7.35 1.42
CA LYS A 153 -0.81 -7.69 1.44
C LYS A 153 -1.54 -6.92 2.54
N LYS A 154 -2.74 -6.48 2.25
CA LYS A 154 -3.55 -5.73 3.21
C LYS A 154 -3.78 -6.52 4.50
N GLY A 155 -3.38 -5.94 5.63
CA GLY A 155 -3.51 -6.59 6.94
C GLY A 155 -2.43 -7.64 7.27
N SER A 156 -1.44 -7.84 6.38
CA SER A 156 -0.24 -8.64 6.65
C SER A 156 1.02 -7.77 6.64
N THR A 157 1.98 -8.10 7.50
CA THR A 157 3.30 -7.48 7.54
C THR A 157 4.37 -8.35 6.88
N TYR A 158 4.03 -9.58 6.54
CA TYR A 158 4.96 -10.58 5.99
C TYR A 158 4.67 -10.89 4.52
N ASP A 159 3.40 -11.08 4.17
CA ASP A 159 3.01 -11.51 2.83
C ASP A 159 3.24 -10.38 1.82
N VAL A 160 3.99 -10.65 0.76
CA VAL A 160 4.33 -9.72 -0.31
C VAL A 160 3.68 -10.17 -1.62
N LEU A 161 2.83 -9.33 -2.18
CA LEU A 161 2.21 -9.55 -3.48
C LEU A 161 3.11 -8.98 -4.58
N THR A 162 3.38 -9.76 -5.62
CA THR A 162 4.15 -9.29 -6.78
C THR A 162 3.40 -8.15 -7.49
N ALA A 163 4.06 -7.00 -7.60
CA ALA A 163 3.46 -5.76 -8.11
C ALA A 163 3.92 -5.44 -9.55
N SER A 164 3.96 -6.44 -10.44
CA SER A 164 4.48 -6.33 -11.82
C SER A 164 3.69 -5.36 -12.71
N ASP A 165 2.46 -5.01 -12.35
CA ASP A 165 1.58 -4.11 -13.11
C ASP A 165 0.97 -3.03 -12.20
N CYS A 166 1.77 -2.47 -11.28
CA CYS A 166 1.33 -1.42 -10.38
C CYS A 166 0.98 -0.15 -11.15
N LYS A 167 -0.28 0.30 -11.06
CA LYS A 167 -0.76 1.48 -11.77
C LYS A 167 -0.38 2.81 -11.11
N LEU A 168 0.15 2.78 -9.88
CA LEU A 168 0.58 4.01 -9.18
C LEU A 168 1.92 4.53 -9.69
N VAL A 169 2.75 3.67 -10.26
CA VAL A 169 4.08 3.99 -10.80
C VAL A 169 4.10 4.00 -12.32
N HIS A 170 5.10 4.65 -12.88
CA HIS A 170 5.35 4.60 -14.32
C HIS A 170 5.69 3.17 -14.78
N LYS A 171 5.31 2.80 -16.00
CA LYS A 171 5.54 1.44 -16.57
C LYS A 171 7.01 1.02 -16.60
N ASP A 172 7.95 1.96 -16.68
CA ASP A 172 9.37 1.67 -16.60
C ASP A 172 9.75 1.04 -15.26
N MET A 173 9.15 1.51 -14.15
CA MET A 173 9.39 0.90 -12.84
C MET A 173 8.86 -0.54 -12.76
N ASN A 174 7.74 -0.83 -13.42
CA ASN A 174 7.21 -2.20 -13.51
C ASN A 174 8.15 -3.11 -14.32
N LYS A 175 8.71 -2.63 -15.44
CA LYS A 175 9.69 -3.38 -16.25
C LYS A 175 10.95 -3.69 -15.45
N ILE A 176 11.47 -2.71 -14.71
CA ILE A 176 12.63 -2.90 -13.84
C ILE A 176 12.33 -3.92 -12.74
N LEU A 177 11.15 -3.81 -12.08
CA LEU A 177 10.72 -4.77 -11.07
C LEU A 177 10.70 -6.20 -11.61
N VAL A 178 10.10 -6.41 -12.78
CA VAL A 178 10.02 -7.74 -13.42
C VAL A 178 11.40 -8.29 -13.74
N CYS A 179 12.28 -7.49 -14.33
CA CYS A 179 13.67 -7.88 -14.63
C CYS A 179 14.41 -8.33 -13.37
N VAL A 180 14.35 -7.52 -12.30
CA VAL A 180 15.01 -7.83 -11.02
C VAL A 180 14.43 -9.09 -10.37
N LEU A 181 13.10 -9.23 -10.38
CA LEU A 181 12.44 -10.40 -9.81
C LEU A 181 12.85 -11.70 -10.53
N GLU A 182 12.76 -11.73 -11.85
CA GLU A 182 13.07 -12.93 -12.63
C GLU A 182 14.56 -13.30 -12.51
N TYR A 183 15.46 -12.31 -12.54
CA TYR A 183 16.90 -12.52 -12.32
C TYR A 183 17.19 -13.29 -11.02
N PHE A 184 16.64 -12.86 -9.90
CA PHE A 184 16.89 -13.51 -8.61
C PHE A 184 16.11 -14.80 -8.42
N LYS A 185 14.93 -14.91 -9.02
CA LYS A 185 14.10 -16.10 -8.98
C LYS A 185 14.75 -17.28 -9.70
N GLU A 186 15.32 -17.05 -10.89
CA GLU A 186 16.08 -18.07 -11.65
C GLU A 186 17.30 -18.57 -10.87
N ARG A 187 17.96 -17.68 -10.14
CA ARG A 187 19.14 -18.00 -9.32
C ARG A 187 18.80 -18.52 -7.92
N LYS A 188 17.51 -18.59 -7.58
CA LYS A 188 17.00 -19.05 -6.27
C LYS A 188 17.65 -18.33 -5.09
N VAL A 189 17.93 -17.03 -5.25
CA VAL A 189 18.51 -16.19 -4.21
C VAL A 189 17.52 -15.97 -3.08
N SER A 190 18.00 -16.06 -1.83
CA SER A 190 17.16 -15.94 -0.65
C SER A 190 16.71 -14.50 -0.42
N TYR A 191 15.50 -14.29 0.12
CA TYR A 191 15.08 -12.99 0.65
C TYR A 191 15.23 -12.96 2.18
N TYR A 192 15.43 -11.77 2.75
CA TYR A 192 15.60 -11.58 4.19
C TYR A 192 14.30 -11.85 4.95
N LYS A 193 14.29 -12.92 5.73
CA LYS A 193 13.18 -13.34 6.59
C LYS A 193 13.25 -12.60 7.93
N LYS A 194 12.39 -11.59 8.11
CA LYS A 194 12.38 -10.67 9.28
C LYS A 194 12.33 -11.36 10.64
N MET A 195 11.70 -12.52 10.75
CA MET A 195 11.59 -13.26 12.03
C MET A 195 12.82 -14.11 12.35
N GLN A 196 13.52 -14.59 11.33
CA GLN A 196 14.74 -15.38 11.48
C GLN A 196 16.01 -14.54 11.37
N HIS A 197 15.90 -13.32 10.86
CA HIS A 197 17.04 -12.42 10.57
C HIS A 197 18.06 -13.03 9.61
N VAL A 198 17.59 -13.83 8.64
CA VAL A 198 18.43 -14.55 7.67
C VAL A 198 17.92 -14.32 6.26
N GLY A 199 18.84 -14.19 5.31
CA GLY A 199 18.57 -14.03 3.87
C GLY A 199 19.20 -12.76 3.30
N TYR A 200 19.21 -12.65 1.97
CA TYR A 200 19.98 -11.65 1.24
C TYR A 200 19.11 -10.47 0.79
N LEU A 201 18.09 -10.71 -0.04
CA LEU A 201 17.30 -9.67 -0.69
C LEU A 201 16.35 -8.96 0.29
N ARG A 202 16.36 -7.63 0.32
CA ARG A 202 15.47 -6.83 1.18
C ARG A 202 14.48 -6.00 0.39
N HIS A 203 14.97 -5.02 -0.38
CA HIS A 203 14.11 -4.07 -1.09
C HIS A 203 14.66 -3.71 -2.46
N LEU A 204 13.75 -3.33 -3.35
CA LEU A 204 14.04 -2.61 -4.58
C LEU A 204 13.42 -1.22 -4.46
N LEU A 205 14.25 -0.19 -4.32
CA LEU A 205 13.81 1.19 -4.25
C LEU A 205 14.05 1.86 -5.59
N LEU A 206 12.97 2.29 -6.25
CA LEU A 206 13.02 2.98 -7.53
C LEU A 206 12.62 4.44 -7.36
N ARG A 207 13.35 5.33 -8.01
CA ARG A 207 13.00 6.74 -8.17
C ARG A 207 12.98 7.10 -9.64
N ARG A 208 12.01 7.91 -10.06
CA ARG A 208 11.91 8.40 -11.44
C ARG A 208 11.52 9.87 -11.42
N GLY A 209 12.29 10.70 -12.11
CA GLY A 209 11.91 12.08 -12.39
C GLY A 209 10.78 12.11 -13.40
N ASP A 210 9.66 12.73 -13.04
CA ASP A 210 8.49 12.78 -13.94
C ASP A 210 8.77 13.67 -15.18
N THR A 211 9.54 14.74 -14.99
CA THR A 211 9.90 15.69 -16.06
C THR A 211 11.11 15.22 -16.89
N THR A 212 12.14 14.69 -16.23
CA THR A 212 13.41 14.33 -16.89
C THR A 212 13.39 12.90 -17.44
N GLY A 213 12.54 12.03 -16.90
CA GLY A 213 12.54 10.60 -17.21
C GLY A 213 13.73 9.83 -16.64
N GLU A 214 14.59 10.47 -15.85
CA GLU A 214 15.75 9.85 -15.22
C GLU A 214 15.32 8.87 -14.13
N ILE A 215 15.97 7.70 -14.10
CA ILE A 215 15.63 6.62 -13.17
C ILE A 215 16.85 6.27 -12.33
N LEU A 216 16.66 6.21 -11.02
CA LEU A 216 17.61 5.67 -10.06
C LEU A 216 17.08 4.34 -9.54
N VAL A 217 17.89 3.30 -9.68
CA VAL A 217 17.61 1.94 -9.20
C VAL A 217 18.47 1.70 -7.95
N ASN A 218 17.83 1.30 -6.84
CA ASN A 218 18.56 0.93 -5.62
C ASN A 218 18.14 -0.48 -5.22
N LEU A 219 19.07 -1.41 -5.26
CA LEU A 219 18.93 -2.75 -4.72
C LEU A 219 19.45 -2.75 -3.27
N VAL A 220 18.60 -3.17 -2.34
CA VAL A 220 18.95 -3.24 -0.91
C VAL A 220 19.05 -4.70 -0.51
N THR A 221 20.20 -5.08 0.05
CA THR A 221 20.48 -6.45 0.49
C THR A 221 21.09 -6.45 1.89
N THR A 222 21.26 -7.64 2.46
CA THR A 222 22.14 -7.82 3.62
C THR A 222 23.57 -8.11 3.18
N THR A 223 24.50 -8.18 4.13
CA THR A 223 25.88 -8.66 3.92
C THR A 223 26.02 -10.18 4.11
N GLN A 224 24.91 -10.91 4.34
CA GLN A 224 24.95 -12.35 4.66
C GLN A 224 25.33 -13.26 3.50
N GLU A 225 25.12 -12.79 2.28
CA GLU A 225 25.52 -13.46 1.04
C GLU A 225 26.22 -12.44 0.13
N GLU A 226 27.05 -12.93 -0.78
CA GLU A 226 27.71 -12.11 -1.80
C GLU A 226 27.35 -12.64 -3.19
N HIS A 227 26.87 -11.75 -4.07
CA HIS A 227 26.49 -12.08 -5.43
C HIS A 227 27.08 -11.06 -6.40
N ASP A 228 27.62 -11.54 -7.51
CA ASP A 228 28.01 -10.67 -8.62
C ASP A 228 26.73 -10.14 -9.31
N LEU A 229 26.58 -8.82 -9.30
CA LEU A 229 25.44 -8.12 -9.86
C LEU A 229 25.72 -7.53 -11.27
N SER A 230 26.87 -7.84 -11.86
CA SER A 230 27.29 -7.30 -13.16
C SER A 230 26.29 -7.66 -14.27
N GLU A 231 25.88 -8.91 -14.33
CA GLU A 231 24.88 -9.37 -15.31
C GLU A 231 23.50 -8.73 -15.11
N LEU A 232 23.04 -8.56 -13.85
CA LEU A 232 21.80 -7.84 -13.56
C LEU A 232 21.89 -6.39 -14.04
N THR A 233 23.04 -5.74 -13.82
CA THR A 233 23.28 -4.36 -14.25
C THR A 233 23.20 -4.25 -15.75
N GLU A 234 23.81 -5.17 -16.50
CA GLU A 234 23.74 -5.21 -17.96
C GLU A 234 22.29 -5.40 -18.45
N GLN A 235 21.56 -6.36 -17.87
CA GLN A 235 20.16 -6.60 -18.21
C GLN A 235 19.29 -5.36 -17.95
N LEU A 236 19.47 -4.67 -16.83
CA LEU A 236 18.76 -3.44 -16.51
C LEU A 236 19.01 -2.33 -17.52
N LEU A 237 20.26 -2.14 -17.92
CA LEU A 237 20.66 -1.11 -18.90
C LEU A 237 20.15 -1.37 -20.32
N GLN A 238 19.83 -2.64 -20.65
CA GLN A 238 19.28 -3.05 -21.94
C GLN A 238 17.75 -3.02 -22.00
N LEU A 239 17.05 -2.74 -20.87
CA LEU A 239 15.60 -2.68 -20.86
C LEU A 239 15.07 -1.60 -21.81
N PRO A 240 14.00 -1.89 -22.57
CA PRO A 240 13.34 -0.92 -23.45
C PRO A 240 12.46 0.04 -22.63
N LEU A 241 13.10 0.96 -21.92
CA LEU A 241 12.45 1.97 -21.08
C LEU A 241 12.13 3.22 -21.90
N GLU A 242 11.12 3.98 -21.48
CA GLU A 242 10.86 5.32 -22.00
C GLU A 242 11.79 6.35 -21.36
N GLY A 243 12.15 6.16 -20.09
CA GLY A 243 13.15 6.93 -19.38
C GLY A 243 14.55 6.34 -19.54
N LYS A 244 15.49 6.87 -18.76
CA LYS A 244 16.88 6.44 -18.76
C LYS A 244 17.35 6.12 -17.34
N ILE A 245 17.95 4.96 -17.14
CA ILE A 245 18.65 4.65 -15.88
C ILE A 245 19.92 5.51 -15.86
N VAL A 246 20.04 6.35 -14.84
CA VAL A 246 21.19 7.25 -14.62
C VAL A 246 22.04 6.82 -13.44
N GLY A 247 21.58 5.86 -12.65
CA GLY A 247 22.35 5.28 -11.56
C GLY A 247 21.75 3.96 -11.10
N ILE A 248 22.60 3.04 -10.71
CA ILE A 248 22.26 1.78 -10.05
C ILE A 248 23.12 1.72 -8.80
N LEU A 249 22.48 1.65 -7.63
CA LEU A 249 23.14 1.59 -6.34
C LEU A 249 22.85 0.24 -5.68
N HIS A 250 23.89 -0.38 -5.14
CA HIS A 250 23.78 -1.52 -4.25
C HIS A 250 23.94 -1.03 -2.82
N ILE A 251 22.90 -1.16 -2.01
CA ILE A 251 22.85 -0.67 -0.63
C ILE A 251 22.88 -1.88 0.30
N LEU A 252 23.89 -1.92 1.17
CA LEU A 252 24.02 -2.90 2.22
C LEU A 252 23.27 -2.41 3.48
N ASN A 253 22.43 -3.26 4.04
CA ASN A 253 21.61 -2.94 5.20
C ASN A 253 21.37 -4.17 6.06
N ASP A 254 22.06 -4.25 7.20
CA ASP A 254 21.93 -5.33 8.17
C ASP A 254 21.04 -4.97 9.38
N SER A 255 20.37 -3.82 9.34
CA SER A 255 19.47 -3.41 10.41
C SER A 255 18.32 -4.41 10.60
N LEU A 256 17.94 -4.65 11.86
CA LEU A 256 16.79 -5.51 12.18
C LEU A 256 15.46 -4.87 11.79
N SER A 257 15.43 -3.54 11.67
CA SER A 257 14.24 -2.80 11.28
C SER A 257 13.99 -2.89 9.77
N ASP A 258 12.73 -2.89 9.39
CA ASP A 258 12.29 -2.90 7.99
C ASP A 258 12.29 -1.49 7.39
N VAL A 259 13.45 -0.84 7.38
CA VAL A 259 13.67 0.50 6.84
C VAL A 259 14.79 0.45 5.83
N VAL A 260 14.64 1.14 4.73
CA VAL A 260 15.76 1.37 3.81
C VAL A 260 16.70 2.41 4.45
N LYS A 261 17.70 1.90 5.15
CA LYS A 261 18.79 2.67 5.71
C LYS A 261 20.08 2.12 5.10
N SER A 262 20.96 3.00 4.66
CA SER A 262 22.27 2.60 4.19
C SER A 262 23.23 2.42 5.35
N ASP A 263 23.83 1.26 5.48
CA ASP A 263 25.02 1.03 6.29
C ASP A 263 26.27 1.23 5.39
N GLU A 264 26.17 0.82 4.10
CA GLU A 264 27.14 1.06 3.05
C GLU A 264 26.44 1.16 1.67
N THR A 265 27.05 1.90 0.73
CA THR A 265 26.54 2.08 -0.64
C THR A 265 27.65 2.05 -1.66
#